data_7ab81877e40bed14880191badc033205
#
_entry.id   7ab81877e40bed14880191badc033205
#
_cell.length_a   1.000
_cell.length_b   1.000
_cell.length_c   1.000
_cell.angle_alpha   90.00
_cell.angle_beta   90.00
_cell.angle_gamma   90.00
#
_symmetry.space_group_name_H-M   'P 1'
#
loop_
_entity.id
_entity.type
_entity.pdbx_description
1 polymer ?
#
loop_
_entity_poly.entity_id
_entity_poly.type
_entity_poly.pdbx_seq_one_letter_code
_entity_poly.pdbx_strand_id
1 'polypeptide(L)'
;MGLDMTTKNGNSFSISYSGFMGMRLNIAEAYNEEKYELYKKCMNWNLTKKEFKKMYFGDLQEFLFHSDCDGMLKLCTIRKTLRELEKLNLENCPYKPEIKKMMEFFKEAIKEKQRIYFE
;
A
#
# COMPACT_ATOMS: atom_id res chain seq x y z
N MET A 1 -7.36 17.34 -2.14
CA MET A 1 -7.52 16.49 -0.96
C MET A 1 -6.74 15.20 -1.14
N GLY A 2 -6.26 14.63 -0.07
CA GLY A 2 -5.42 13.46 -0.17
C GLY A 2 -5.28 12.73 1.15
N LEU A 3 -4.44 11.70 1.13
CA LEU A 3 -4.11 10.90 2.30
C LEU A 3 -2.85 11.45 2.95
N ASP A 4 -2.90 11.60 4.26
CA ASP A 4 -1.72 11.85 5.09
C ASP A 4 -1.46 10.61 5.93
N MET A 5 -0.25 10.07 5.81
CA MET A 5 0.24 9.04 6.71
C MET A 5 1.14 9.74 7.73
N THR A 6 0.84 9.58 9.02
CA THR A 6 1.57 10.29 10.07
C THR A 6 2.01 9.35 11.18
N THR A 7 3.07 9.72 11.87
CA THR A 7 3.48 9.09 13.12
C THR A 7 3.33 10.10 14.26
N LYS A 8 3.21 9.61 15.49
CA LYS A 8 3.05 10.49 16.66
C LYS A 8 4.27 11.36 16.93
N ASN A 9 5.44 10.96 16.42
CA ASN A 9 6.67 11.76 16.60
C ASN A 9 6.89 12.81 15.51
N GLY A 10 5.88 13.07 14.66
CA GLY A 10 5.89 14.20 13.74
C GLY A 10 6.30 13.92 12.31
N ASN A 11 6.65 12.68 11.96
CA ASN A 11 6.96 12.32 10.58
C ASN A 11 5.68 12.15 9.78
N SER A 12 5.72 12.47 8.49
CA SER A 12 4.54 12.34 7.64
C SER A 12 4.92 12.02 6.19
N PHE A 13 3.96 11.41 5.49
CA PHE A 13 4.01 11.18 4.05
C PHE A 13 2.63 11.51 3.51
N SER A 14 2.56 12.38 2.51
CA SER A 14 1.29 12.84 1.94
C SER A 14 1.23 12.53 0.46
N ILE A 15 0.05 12.13 -0.02
CA ILE A 15 -0.20 11.82 -1.41
C ILE A 15 -1.68 12.06 -1.71
N SER A 16 -2.00 12.46 -2.96
CA SER A 16 -3.40 12.57 -3.37
C SER A 16 -4.09 11.20 -3.35
N TYR A 17 -5.41 11.19 -3.24
CA TYR A 17 -6.17 9.92 -3.27
C TYR A 17 -5.94 9.18 -4.59
N SER A 18 -5.95 9.91 -5.71
CA SER A 18 -5.67 9.28 -7.02
C SER A 18 -4.24 8.74 -7.10
N GLY A 19 -3.27 9.44 -6.51
CA GLY A 19 -1.90 8.97 -6.44
C GLY A 19 -1.76 7.71 -5.59
N PHE A 20 -2.47 7.67 -4.46
CA PHE A 20 -2.47 6.50 -3.59
C PHE A 20 -3.08 5.29 -4.30
N MET A 21 -4.18 5.48 -5.01
CA MET A 21 -4.79 4.44 -5.83
C MET A 21 -3.82 3.94 -6.90
N GLY A 22 -3.16 4.87 -7.60
CA GLY A 22 -2.16 4.54 -8.62
C GLY A 22 -1.00 3.74 -8.05
N MET A 23 -0.51 4.12 -6.87
CA MET A 23 0.54 3.38 -6.17
C MET A 23 0.10 1.94 -5.88
N ARG A 24 -1.09 1.76 -5.32
CA ARG A 24 -1.63 0.44 -4.98
C ARG A 24 -1.76 -0.44 -6.22
N LEU A 25 -2.26 0.13 -7.32
CA LEU A 25 -2.37 -0.60 -8.59
C LEU A 25 -1.02 -1.04 -9.12
N ASN A 26 -0.01 -0.16 -9.06
CA ASN A 26 1.35 -0.51 -9.48
C ASN A 26 1.94 -1.62 -8.61
N ILE A 27 1.74 -1.55 -7.30
CA ILE A 27 2.22 -2.57 -6.37
C ILE A 27 1.56 -3.91 -6.65
N ALA A 28 0.24 -3.92 -6.86
CA ALA A 28 -0.50 -5.13 -7.17
C ALA A 28 -0.01 -5.79 -8.46
N GLU A 29 0.22 -4.98 -9.51
CA GLU A 29 0.72 -5.48 -10.79
C GLU A 29 2.13 -6.07 -10.66
N ALA A 30 3.01 -5.39 -9.93
CA ALA A 30 4.36 -5.87 -9.69
C ALA A 30 4.38 -7.16 -8.88
N TYR A 31 3.39 -7.36 -8.01
CA TYR A 31 3.28 -8.55 -7.19
C TYR A 31 2.83 -9.77 -8.00
N ASN A 32 1.73 -9.64 -8.77
CA ASN A 32 1.19 -10.75 -9.56
C ASN A 32 0.15 -10.19 -10.54
N GLU A 33 0.38 -10.40 -11.83
CA GLU A 33 -0.46 -9.84 -12.88
C GLU A 33 -1.91 -10.35 -12.84
N GLU A 34 -2.12 -11.64 -12.58
CA GLU A 34 -3.48 -12.20 -12.47
C GLU A 34 -4.24 -11.58 -11.30
N LYS A 35 -3.58 -11.45 -10.16
CA LYS A 35 -4.18 -10.84 -8.98
C LYS A 35 -4.42 -9.35 -9.19
N TYR A 36 -3.57 -8.68 -9.94
CA TYR A 36 -3.75 -7.29 -10.32
C TYR A 36 -5.04 -7.10 -11.12
N GLU A 37 -5.29 -7.98 -12.09
CA GLU A 37 -6.54 -7.92 -12.87
C GLU A 37 -7.77 -8.06 -11.97
N LEU A 38 -7.73 -8.97 -11.00
CA LEU A 38 -8.79 -9.13 -10.01
C LEU A 38 -8.92 -7.89 -9.12
N TYR A 39 -7.80 -7.29 -8.74
CA TYR A 39 -7.78 -6.07 -7.92
C TYR A 39 -8.45 -4.91 -8.65
N LYS A 40 -8.18 -4.74 -9.95
CA LYS A 40 -8.86 -3.72 -10.78
C LYS A 40 -10.37 -3.96 -10.83
N LYS A 41 -10.81 -5.20 -10.99
CA LYS A 41 -12.23 -5.55 -10.95
C LYS A 41 -12.86 -5.19 -9.60
N CYS A 42 -12.14 -5.44 -8.51
CA CYS A 42 -12.58 -5.09 -7.17
C CYS A 42 -12.82 -3.58 -7.04
N MET A 43 -11.91 -2.75 -7.57
CA MET A 43 -12.04 -1.30 -7.55
C MET A 43 -13.27 -0.83 -8.32
N ASN A 44 -13.73 -1.59 -9.32
CA ASN A 44 -14.90 -1.28 -10.14
C ASN A 44 -16.17 -2.02 -9.69
N TRP A 45 -16.13 -2.68 -8.54
CA TRP A 45 -17.26 -3.43 -7.96
C TRP A 45 -17.78 -4.55 -8.87
N ASN A 46 -16.94 -5.08 -9.77
CA ASN A 46 -17.30 -6.14 -10.73
C ASN A 46 -16.78 -7.51 -10.34
N LEU A 47 -16.52 -7.73 -9.07
CA LEU A 47 -15.88 -8.94 -8.59
C LEU A 47 -16.90 -9.90 -7.97
N THR A 48 -16.85 -11.18 -8.34
CA THR A 48 -17.66 -12.22 -7.70
C THR A 48 -17.02 -12.66 -6.38
N LYS A 49 -17.79 -13.31 -5.51
CA LYS A 49 -17.26 -13.83 -4.24
C LYS A 49 -16.13 -14.84 -4.48
N LYS A 50 -16.26 -15.64 -5.53
CA LYS A 50 -15.26 -16.65 -5.89
C LYS A 50 -13.95 -16.01 -6.33
N GLU A 51 -14.04 -14.94 -7.14
CA GLU A 51 -12.88 -14.17 -7.57
C GLU A 51 -12.23 -13.44 -6.39
N PHE A 52 -13.03 -12.88 -5.50
CA PHE A 52 -12.53 -12.19 -4.31
C PHE A 52 -11.66 -13.12 -3.44
N LYS A 53 -12.08 -14.37 -3.28
CA LYS A 53 -11.32 -15.36 -2.51
C LYS A 53 -9.96 -15.69 -3.14
N LYS A 54 -9.83 -15.56 -4.45
CA LYS A 54 -8.57 -15.82 -5.16
C LYS A 54 -7.61 -14.63 -5.09
N MET A 55 -8.10 -13.46 -4.71
CA MET A 55 -7.33 -12.23 -4.69
C MET A 55 -6.64 -12.07 -3.33
N TYR A 56 -5.53 -12.79 -3.15
CA TYR A 56 -4.77 -12.72 -1.91
C TYR A 56 -3.34 -12.28 -2.19
N PHE A 57 -2.91 -11.22 -1.54
CA PHE A 57 -1.63 -10.58 -1.77
C PHE A 57 -0.60 -10.85 -0.65
N GLY A 58 -0.81 -11.90 0.13
CA GLY A 58 0.14 -12.23 1.21
C GLY A 58 0.27 -11.09 2.22
N ASP A 59 1.49 -10.73 2.56
CA ASP A 59 1.78 -9.69 3.55
C ASP A 59 1.43 -8.27 3.07
N LEU A 60 1.10 -8.09 1.79
CA LEU A 60 0.62 -6.81 1.26
C LEU A 60 -0.90 -6.64 1.41
N GLN A 61 -1.61 -7.69 1.80
CA GLN A 61 -3.08 -7.70 1.84
C GLN A 61 -3.65 -6.54 2.66
N GLU A 62 -3.15 -6.36 3.89
CA GLU A 62 -3.67 -5.33 4.77
C GLU A 62 -3.43 -3.93 4.20
N PHE A 63 -2.26 -3.68 3.63
CA PHE A 63 -1.94 -2.39 3.03
C PHE A 63 -2.79 -2.10 1.79
N LEU A 64 -2.94 -3.09 0.90
CA LEU A 64 -3.67 -2.91 -0.36
C LEU A 64 -5.17 -2.70 -0.16
N PHE A 65 -5.72 -3.19 0.95
CA PHE A 65 -7.14 -3.07 1.27
C PHE A 65 -7.42 -2.15 2.45
N HIS A 66 -6.41 -1.41 2.91
CA HIS A 66 -6.57 -0.46 3.99
C HIS A 66 -7.38 0.76 3.53
N SER A 67 -8.13 1.36 4.46
CA SER A 67 -8.82 2.62 4.19
C SER A 67 -7.82 3.69 3.76
N ASP A 68 -8.24 4.60 2.88
CA ASP A 68 -7.41 5.72 2.44
C ASP A 68 -7.67 7.00 3.23
N CYS A 69 -8.47 6.96 4.28
CA CYS A 69 -8.82 8.16 5.04
C CYS A 69 -8.79 7.98 6.55
N ASP A 70 -8.69 6.76 7.07
CA ASP A 70 -8.65 6.54 8.52
C ASP A 70 -7.92 5.24 8.87
N GLY A 71 -7.80 5.00 10.18
CA GLY A 71 -7.18 3.78 10.69
C GLY A 71 -5.68 3.90 10.87
N MET A 72 -5.04 2.77 11.08
CA MET A 72 -3.61 2.72 11.32
C MET A 72 -3.00 1.42 10.82
N LEU A 73 -1.69 1.43 10.61
CA LEU A 73 -0.88 0.24 10.39
C LEU A 73 -0.04 -0.02 11.64
N LYS A 74 -0.13 -1.22 12.17
CA LYS A 74 0.68 -1.67 13.30
C LYS A 74 2.13 -1.87 12.83
N LEU A 75 3.05 -1.78 13.77
CA LEU A 75 4.48 -1.92 13.46
C LEU A 75 4.81 -3.24 12.76
N CYS A 76 4.22 -4.36 13.19
CA CYS A 76 4.44 -5.65 12.54
C CYS A 76 3.95 -5.65 11.09
N THR A 77 2.82 -5.01 10.80
CA THR A 77 2.28 -4.88 9.44
C THR A 77 3.19 -4.02 8.58
N ILE A 78 3.69 -2.91 9.12
CA ILE A 78 4.62 -2.03 8.41
C ILE A 78 5.88 -2.80 7.99
N ARG A 79 6.45 -3.59 8.91
CA ARG A 79 7.64 -4.41 8.64
C ARG A 79 7.39 -5.43 7.52
N LYS A 80 6.27 -6.14 7.58
CA LYS A 80 5.90 -7.14 6.57
C LYS A 80 5.67 -6.50 5.22
N THR A 81 4.94 -5.39 5.20
CA THR A 81 4.64 -4.64 3.97
C THR A 81 5.92 -4.15 3.32
N LEU A 82 6.81 -3.52 4.08
CA LEU A 82 8.08 -3.03 3.56
C LEU A 82 8.93 -4.17 2.98
N ARG A 83 8.99 -5.29 3.68
CA ARG A 83 9.75 -6.46 3.22
C ARG A 83 9.25 -6.95 1.86
N GLU A 84 7.95 -7.01 1.68
CA GLU A 84 7.35 -7.40 0.40
C GLU A 84 7.59 -6.36 -0.69
N LEU A 85 7.49 -5.07 -0.38
CA LEU A 85 7.76 -4.00 -1.33
C LEU A 85 9.21 -4.05 -1.83
N GLU A 86 10.15 -4.37 -0.96
CA GLU A 86 11.56 -4.47 -1.33
C GLU A 86 11.86 -5.60 -2.33
N LYS A 87 11.00 -6.61 -2.38
CA LYS A 87 11.15 -7.73 -3.32
C LYS A 87 10.58 -7.44 -4.70
N LEU A 88 9.77 -6.40 -4.84
CA LEU A 88 9.07 -6.11 -6.10
C LEU A 88 9.97 -5.42 -7.12
N ASN A 89 9.74 -5.73 -8.40
CA ASN A 89 10.38 -5.01 -9.50
C ASN A 89 9.50 -3.81 -9.87
N LEU A 90 9.93 -2.61 -9.46
CA LEU A 90 9.17 -1.38 -9.66
C LEU A 90 9.69 -0.53 -10.82
N GLU A 91 10.62 -1.05 -11.63
CA GLU A 91 11.32 -0.27 -12.67
C GLU A 91 10.37 0.38 -13.68
N ASN A 92 9.28 -0.29 -14.03
CA ASN A 92 8.33 0.22 -15.02
C ASN A 92 7.08 0.85 -14.40
N CYS A 93 7.12 1.16 -13.11
CA CYS A 93 5.97 1.71 -12.41
C CYS A 93 5.97 3.23 -12.49
N PRO A 94 4.89 3.87 -13.03
CA PRO A 94 4.80 5.34 -13.04
C PRO A 94 4.91 5.97 -11.67
N TYR A 95 4.44 5.28 -10.62
CA TYR A 95 4.48 5.78 -9.25
C TYR A 95 5.71 5.33 -8.46
N LYS A 96 6.75 4.85 -9.16
CA LYS A 96 8.00 4.42 -8.50
C LYS A 96 8.56 5.46 -7.51
N PRO A 97 8.68 6.76 -7.87
CA PRO A 97 9.20 7.75 -6.94
C PRO A 97 8.39 7.86 -5.66
N GLU A 98 7.06 7.85 -5.78
CA GLU A 98 6.14 7.94 -4.63
C GLU A 98 6.24 6.70 -3.77
N ILE A 99 6.32 5.52 -4.39
CA ILE A 99 6.47 4.25 -3.66
C ILE A 99 7.80 4.26 -2.88
N LYS A 100 8.89 4.73 -3.50
CA LYS A 100 10.20 4.81 -2.84
C LYS A 100 10.18 5.75 -1.66
N LYS A 101 9.52 6.92 -1.78
CA LYS A 101 9.36 7.87 -0.68
C LYS A 101 8.56 7.25 0.47
N MET A 102 7.49 6.54 0.16
CA MET A 102 6.69 5.85 1.16
C MET A 102 7.51 4.78 1.87
N MET A 103 8.32 4.03 1.13
CA MET A 103 9.20 3.01 1.72
C MET A 103 10.20 3.63 2.69
N GLU A 104 10.77 4.80 2.36
CA GLU A 104 11.66 5.52 3.26
C GLU A 104 10.91 5.96 4.52
N PHE A 105 9.67 6.44 4.37
CA PHE A 105 8.81 6.77 5.51
C PHE A 105 8.56 5.55 6.40
N PHE A 106 8.31 4.39 5.78
CA PHE A 106 8.12 3.12 6.51
C PHE A 106 9.40 2.74 7.27
N LYS A 107 10.57 2.89 6.66
CA LYS A 107 11.86 2.62 7.32
C LYS A 107 12.05 3.49 8.55
N GLU A 108 11.73 4.78 8.45
CA GLU A 108 11.80 5.69 9.58
C GLU A 108 10.83 5.28 10.69
N ALA A 109 9.59 4.91 10.32
CA ALA A 109 8.60 4.46 11.29
C ALA A 109 9.10 3.22 12.06
N ILE A 110 9.71 2.27 11.35
CA ILE A 110 10.27 1.07 11.96
C ILE A 110 11.43 1.42 12.90
N LYS A 111 12.33 2.29 12.46
CA LYS A 111 13.48 2.73 13.24
C LYS A 111 13.05 3.40 14.54
N GLU A 112 12.02 4.25 14.46
CA GLU A 112 11.49 5.00 15.60
C GLU A 112 10.44 4.20 16.38
N LYS A 113 10.13 2.97 15.94
CA LYS A 113 9.11 2.08 16.55
C LYS A 113 7.73 2.76 16.63
N GLN A 114 7.34 3.42 15.54
CA GLN A 114 6.09 4.16 15.46
C GLN A 114 5.07 3.45 14.58
N ARG A 115 3.81 3.48 15.00
CA ARG A 115 2.68 3.09 14.15
C ARG A 115 2.42 4.21 13.14
N ILE A 116 1.82 3.86 12.02
CA ILE A 116 1.44 4.83 11.00
C ILE A 116 -0.07 5.03 11.04
N TYR A 117 -0.51 6.28 11.13
CA TYR A 117 -1.92 6.66 11.15
C TYR A 117 -2.29 7.25 9.80
N PHE A 118 -3.47 6.85 9.29
CA PHE A 118 -4.03 7.35 8.04
C PHE A 118 -5.04 8.43 8.37
N GLU A 119 -4.90 9.59 7.74
CA GLU A 119 -5.77 10.77 8.00
C GLU A 119 -6.32 11.40 6.73
#